data_116d1cb729bc7d2a7b86c760d76c8d89
#
_entry.id   116d1cb729bc7d2a7b86c760d76c8d89
#
_cell.length_a   1.000
_cell.length_b   1.000
_cell.length_c   1.000
_cell.angle_alpha   90.00
_cell.angle_beta   90.00
_cell.angle_gamma   90.00
#
_symmetry.space_group_name_H-M   'P 1'
#
loop_
_entity.id
_entity.type
_entity.pdbx_description
1 polymer ?
#
loop_
_entity_poly.entity_id
_entity_poly.type
_entity_poly.pdbx_seq_one_letter_code
_entity_poly.pdbx_strand_id
1 'polypeptide(L)'
;MLFWFIATAVLAIDFVFTDPRFDYRLLIVGATVPAVADAIGGWTAVVSSVTVAAGVLVIVMVATIGQRERRRLMLGLPIGLLLHTVFSGAFATTSVFWWPFAGVDLADAPALLWQRGPISLVLEAVGILGCRRIIQRSRLREPDNRREFLSTGRLEMR
;
A
#
# COMPACT_ATOMS: atom_id res chain seq x y z
N MET A 1 -7.95 -6.09 -7.60
CA MET A 1 -6.82 -5.18 -7.99
C MET A 1 -5.66 -5.22 -6.98
N LEU A 2 -5.40 -6.38 -6.42
CA LEU A 2 -4.37 -6.56 -5.38
C LEU A 2 -2.95 -6.36 -5.94
N PHE A 3 -2.65 -7.00 -7.08
CA PHE A 3 -1.32 -6.93 -7.69
C PHE A 3 -0.98 -5.53 -8.20
N TRP A 4 -1.98 -4.75 -8.62
CA TRP A 4 -1.80 -3.35 -8.99
C TRP A 4 -1.26 -2.54 -7.81
N PHE A 5 -1.87 -2.65 -6.62
CA PHE A 5 -1.42 -1.89 -5.44
C PHE A 5 -0.06 -2.34 -4.93
N ILE A 6 0.23 -3.63 -4.95
CA ILE A 6 1.56 -4.15 -4.57
C ILE A 6 2.62 -3.61 -5.53
N ALA A 7 2.41 -3.77 -6.84
CA ALA A 7 3.39 -3.37 -7.84
C ALA A 7 3.66 -1.86 -7.81
N THR A 8 2.59 -1.04 -7.78
CA THR A 8 2.72 0.42 -7.77
C THR A 8 3.36 0.93 -6.49
N ALA A 9 3.01 0.38 -5.31
CA ALA A 9 3.61 0.77 -4.05
C ALA A 9 5.10 0.43 -4.00
N VAL A 10 5.48 -0.78 -4.38
CA VAL A 10 6.88 -1.22 -4.37
C VAL A 10 7.71 -0.43 -5.38
N LEU A 11 7.23 -0.26 -6.60
CA LEU A 11 7.95 0.50 -7.64
C LEU A 11 8.05 2.00 -7.31
N ALA A 12 7.00 2.59 -6.72
CA ALA A 12 7.04 3.99 -6.30
C ALA A 12 8.09 4.22 -5.21
N ILE A 13 8.17 3.33 -4.23
CA ILE A 13 9.17 3.44 -3.16
C ILE A 13 10.59 3.18 -3.69
N ASP A 14 10.78 2.19 -4.56
CA ASP A 14 12.07 1.93 -5.19
C ASP A 14 12.57 3.15 -5.99
N PHE A 15 11.64 3.81 -6.69
CA PHE A 15 11.96 5.01 -7.48
C PHE A 15 12.29 6.23 -6.60
N VAL A 16 11.55 6.42 -5.50
CA VAL A 16 11.70 7.62 -4.64
C VAL A 16 12.78 7.42 -3.59
N PHE A 17 12.84 6.24 -2.99
CA PHE A 17 13.76 5.91 -1.90
C PHE A 17 14.72 4.81 -2.35
N THR A 18 15.90 5.19 -2.77
CA THR A 18 17.00 4.26 -3.10
C THR A 18 17.66 3.69 -1.82
N ASP A 19 16.88 3.42 -0.77
CA ASP A 19 17.42 2.92 0.51
C ASP A 19 17.31 1.38 0.57
N PRO A 20 18.43 0.64 0.49
CA PRO A 20 18.43 -0.83 0.53
C PRO A 20 17.98 -1.40 1.89
N ARG A 21 17.80 -0.55 2.91
CA ARG A 21 17.39 -0.97 4.25
C ARG A 21 15.88 -0.81 4.52
N PHE A 22 15.09 -0.42 3.51
CA PHE A 22 13.65 -0.25 3.65
C PHE A 22 12.95 -1.62 3.75
N ASP A 23 12.01 -1.76 4.68
CA ASP A 23 11.21 -2.99 4.81
C ASP A 23 9.97 -2.93 3.93
N TYR A 24 10.01 -3.66 2.82
CA TYR A 24 8.91 -3.73 1.86
C TYR A 24 7.73 -4.58 2.33
N ARG A 25 7.87 -5.42 3.37
CA ARG A 25 6.77 -6.27 3.87
C ARG A 25 5.64 -5.42 4.44
N LEU A 26 5.97 -4.46 5.33
CA LEU A 26 4.97 -3.56 5.92
C LEU A 26 4.38 -2.60 4.89
N LEU A 27 5.16 -2.19 3.88
CA LEU A 27 4.67 -1.42 2.74
C LEU A 27 3.59 -2.21 1.98
N ILE A 28 3.88 -3.47 1.63
CA ILE A 28 2.94 -4.36 0.92
C ILE A 28 1.68 -4.58 1.77
N VAL A 29 1.83 -4.84 3.07
CA VAL A 29 0.68 -4.97 3.98
C VAL A 29 -0.16 -3.70 3.96
N GLY A 30 0.45 -2.51 4.15
CA GLY A 30 -0.26 -1.23 4.12
C GLY A 30 -0.99 -0.98 2.80
N ALA A 31 -0.35 -1.29 1.67
CA ALA A 31 -0.95 -1.12 0.34
C ALA A 31 -2.11 -2.11 0.07
N THR A 32 -2.15 -3.26 0.74
CA THR A 32 -3.17 -4.30 0.50
C THR A 32 -4.30 -4.28 1.52
N VAL A 33 -4.09 -3.74 2.73
CA VAL A 33 -5.11 -3.70 3.80
C VAL A 33 -6.44 -3.11 3.33
N PRO A 34 -6.51 -1.95 2.62
CA PRO A 34 -7.79 -1.42 2.19
C PRO A 34 -8.50 -2.34 1.18
N ALA A 35 -7.74 -3.00 0.28
CA ALA A 35 -8.32 -3.93 -0.69
C ALA A 35 -8.90 -5.18 -0.01
N VAL A 36 -8.28 -5.66 1.06
CA VAL A 36 -8.78 -6.77 1.88
C VAL A 36 -9.99 -6.32 2.69
N ALA A 37 -9.97 -5.12 3.26
CA ALA A 37 -11.09 -4.54 4.00
C ALA A 37 -12.35 -4.41 3.12
N ASP A 38 -12.16 -4.09 1.84
CA ASP A 38 -13.24 -4.06 0.85
C ASP A 38 -13.87 -5.45 0.63
N ALA A 39 -13.03 -6.47 0.48
CA ALA A 39 -13.49 -7.83 0.25
C ALA A 39 -14.27 -8.42 1.44
N ILE A 40 -14.00 -7.96 2.66
CA ILE A 40 -14.61 -8.51 3.89
C ILE A 40 -15.89 -7.78 4.28
N GLY A 41 -16.03 -6.48 4.05
CA GLY A 41 -17.16 -5.76 4.61
C GLY A 41 -17.43 -4.36 4.08
N GLY A 42 -16.87 -3.97 2.94
CA GLY A 42 -17.13 -2.64 2.36
C GLY A 42 -16.51 -1.47 3.14
N TRP A 43 -15.53 -1.72 3.98
CA TRP A 43 -14.82 -0.71 4.79
C TRP A 43 -13.78 0.10 4.01
N THR A 44 -13.69 -0.11 2.70
CA THR A 44 -12.68 0.50 1.83
C THR A 44 -12.71 2.02 1.89
N ALA A 45 -13.88 2.62 1.90
CA ALA A 45 -14.04 4.07 1.92
C ALA A 45 -13.37 4.68 3.15
N VAL A 46 -13.57 4.07 4.32
CA VAL A 46 -12.96 4.53 5.59
C VAL A 46 -11.44 4.33 5.56
N VAL A 47 -10.99 3.12 5.22
CA VAL A 47 -9.56 2.76 5.28
C VAL A 47 -8.74 3.44 4.18
N SER A 48 -9.38 3.82 3.07
CA SER A 48 -8.75 4.57 1.97
C SER A 48 -8.72 6.09 2.18
N SER A 49 -9.13 6.58 3.35
CA SER A 49 -9.05 8.01 3.64
C SER A 49 -7.62 8.43 3.99
N VAL A 50 -7.24 9.65 3.58
CA VAL A 50 -5.96 10.25 3.98
C VAL A 50 -5.87 10.44 5.49
N THR A 51 -7.00 10.67 6.15
CA THR A 51 -7.08 10.86 7.60
C THR A 51 -6.67 9.60 8.36
N VAL A 52 -7.15 8.42 7.91
CA VAL A 52 -6.75 7.14 8.51
C VAL A 52 -5.27 6.87 8.28
N ALA A 53 -4.76 7.11 7.08
CA ALA A 53 -3.34 6.94 6.78
C ALA A 53 -2.46 7.89 7.63
N ALA A 54 -2.88 9.16 7.79
CA ALA A 54 -2.21 10.13 8.65
C ALA A 54 -2.31 9.75 10.13
N GLY A 55 -3.48 9.28 10.57
CA GLY A 55 -3.68 8.77 11.94
C GLY A 55 -2.75 7.60 12.26
N VAL A 56 -2.65 6.62 11.37
CA VAL A 56 -1.70 5.50 11.50
C VAL A 56 -0.26 6.00 11.53
N LEU A 57 0.09 6.99 10.70
CA LEU A 57 1.42 7.60 10.71
C LEU A 57 1.73 8.23 12.08
N VAL A 58 0.80 9.02 12.63
CA VAL A 58 0.96 9.64 13.96
C VAL A 58 1.11 8.57 15.04
N ILE A 59 0.26 7.55 15.03
CA ILE A 59 0.34 6.42 16.00
C ILE A 59 1.71 5.75 15.91
N VAL A 60 2.20 5.43 14.71
CA VAL A 60 3.52 4.84 14.51
C VAL A 60 4.62 5.77 15.03
N MET A 61 4.54 7.07 14.75
CA MET A 61 5.53 8.05 15.20
C MET A 61 5.57 8.15 16.72
N VAL A 62 4.40 8.18 17.38
CA VAL A 62 4.30 8.24 18.85
C VAL A 62 4.76 6.93 19.49
N ALA A 63 4.29 5.79 18.99
CA ALA A 63 4.65 4.47 19.52
C ALA A 63 6.13 4.13 19.38
N THR A 64 6.83 4.78 18.44
CA THR A 64 8.25 4.54 18.18
C THR A 64 9.17 5.67 18.66
N ILE A 65 8.68 6.53 19.58
CA ILE A 65 9.51 7.57 20.20
C ILE A 65 10.73 6.91 20.87
N GLY A 66 11.92 7.38 20.54
CA GLY A 66 13.19 6.82 21.06
C GLY A 66 13.69 5.55 20.37
N GLN A 67 12.90 4.93 19.48
CA GLN A 67 13.22 3.66 18.83
C GLN A 67 13.39 3.84 17.32
N ARG A 68 14.50 4.43 16.88
CA ARG A 68 14.77 4.79 15.47
C ARG A 68 14.65 3.61 14.51
N GLU A 69 15.17 2.44 14.89
CA GLU A 69 15.14 1.24 14.02
C GLU A 69 13.70 0.73 13.83
N ARG A 70 12.93 0.60 14.90
CA ARG A 70 11.54 0.17 14.82
C ARG A 70 10.68 1.16 14.04
N ARG A 71 10.90 2.46 14.24
CA ARG A 71 10.20 3.48 13.47
C ARG A 71 10.43 3.32 11.98
N ARG A 72 11.67 3.10 11.57
CA ARG A 72 12.03 2.91 10.17
C ARG A 72 11.30 1.71 9.53
N LEU A 73 11.17 0.62 10.27
CA LEU A 73 10.42 -0.55 9.84
C LEU A 73 8.92 -0.25 9.74
N MET A 74 8.34 0.34 10.79
CA MET A 74 6.89 0.58 10.88
C MET A 74 6.38 1.66 9.93
N LEU A 75 7.21 2.58 9.45
CA LEU A 75 6.81 3.60 8.48
C LEU A 75 6.34 3.03 7.15
N GLY A 76 6.74 1.82 6.79
CA GLY A 76 6.26 1.13 5.59
C GLY A 76 4.74 1.01 5.57
N LEU A 77 4.10 0.76 6.71
CA LEU A 77 2.66 0.55 6.79
C LEU A 77 1.84 1.82 6.45
N PRO A 78 2.03 2.99 7.10
CA PRO A 78 1.28 4.20 6.72
C PRO A 78 1.64 4.70 5.33
N ILE A 79 2.87 4.51 4.87
CA ILE A 79 3.26 4.83 3.49
C ILE A 79 2.50 3.94 2.51
N GLY A 80 2.37 2.66 2.78
CA GLY A 80 1.58 1.73 1.96
C GLY A 80 0.10 2.14 1.87
N LEU A 81 -0.51 2.53 3.00
CA LEU A 81 -1.88 3.07 3.05
C LEU A 81 -2.02 4.34 2.20
N LEU A 82 -1.10 5.29 2.32
CA LEU A 82 -1.11 6.52 1.51
C LEU A 82 -1.00 6.22 0.02
N LEU A 83 -0.09 5.33 -0.37
CA LEU A 83 0.07 4.93 -1.76
C LEU A 83 -1.19 4.23 -2.28
N HIS A 84 -1.85 3.37 -1.47
CA HIS A 84 -3.13 2.81 -1.83
C HIS A 84 -4.16 3.91 -2.11
N THR A 85 -4.31 4.90 -1.21
CA THR A 85 -5.24 6.02 -1.37
C THR A 85 -4.99 6.80 -2.67
N VAL A 86 -3.72 7.00 -3.02
CA VAL A 86 -3.33 7.68 -4.28
C VAL A 86 -3.64 6.80 -5.49
N PHE A 87 -3.19 5.55 -5.52
CA PHE A 87 -3.32 4.66 -6.68
C PHE A 87 -4.73 4.06 -6.84
N SER A 88 -5.56 4.10 -5.80
CA SER A 88 -6.99 3.79 -5.89
C SER A 88 -7.81 4.93 -6.51
N GLY A 89 -7.26 6.14 -6.61
CA GLY A 89 -7.99 7.30 -7.06
C GLY A 89 -9.02 7.82 -6.05
N ALA A 90 -8.88 7.46 -4.77
CA ALA A 90 -9.77 7.92 -3.70
C ALA A 90 -9.77 9.46 -3.56
N PHE A 91 -8.69 10.11 -3.98
CA PHE A 91 -8.58 11.58 -4.02
C PHE A 91 -9.63 12.24 -4.93
N ALA A 92 -10.19 11.53 -5.91
CA ALA A 92 -11.25 12.05 -6.78
C ALA A 92 -12.59 12.19 -6.05
N THR A 93 -12.77 11.54 -4.90
CA THR A 93 -14.01 11.57 -4.11
C THR A 93 -13.74 12.23 -2.76
N THR A 94 -14.15 13.50 -2.63
CA THR A 94 -13.85 14.33 -1.44
C THR A 94 -14.38 13.71 -0.15
N SER A 95 -15.57 13.10 -0.15
CA SER A 95 -16.17 12.45 1.03
C SER A 95 -15.34 11.25 1.52
N VAL A 96 -14.76 10.47 0.63
CA VAL A 96 -13.88 9.34 0.98
C VAL A 96 -12.51 9.82 1.42
N PHE A 97 -11.92 10.75 0.65
CA PHE A 97 -10.55 11.20 0.89
C PHE A 97 -10.41 11.93 2.23
N TRP A 98 -11.36 12.83 2.56
CA TRP A 98 -11.35 13.64 3.78
C TRP A 98 -12.23 13.08 4.89
N TRP A 99 -12.66 11.83 4.80
CA TRP A 99 -13.41 11.21 5.88
C TRP A 99 -12.60 11.27 7.20
N PRO A 100 -13.19 11.59 8.38
CA PRO A 100 -14.59 11.97 8.64
C PRO A 100 -14.88 13.48 8.50
N PHE A 101 -13.91 14.32 8.15
CA PHE A 101 -14.04 15.78 8.13
C PHE A 101 -14.99 16.31 7.05
N ALA A 102 -15.08 15.63 5.91
CA ALA A 102 -16.00 16.01 4.84
C ALA A 102 -17.40 15.38 5.00
N GLY A 103 -17.66 14.70 6.11
CA GLY A 103 -18.90 14.01 6.43
C GLY A 103 -18.66 12.58 6.85
N VAL A 104 -19.59 12.01 7.61
CA VAL A 104 -19.54 10.61 8.06
C VAL A 104 -20.39 9.68 7.20
N ASP A 105 -21.23 10.25 6.33
CA ASP A 105 -22.09 9.49 5.43
C ASP A 105 -21.30 9.03 4.20
N LEU A 106 -21.15 7.72 4.09
CA LEU A 106 -20.46 7.04 2.99
C LEU A 106 -21.46 6.29 2.07
N ALA A 107 -22.76 6.57 2.19
CA ALA A 107 -23.79 5.86 1.42
C ALA A 107 -23.59 6.00 -0.09
N ASP A 108 -23.07 7.14 -0.54
CA ASP A 108 -22.74 7.41 -1.94
C ASP A 108 -21.28 7.16 -2.30
N ALA A 109 -20.49 6.56 -1.38
CA ALA A 109 -19.11 6.28 -1.66
C ALA A 109 -19.01 5.24 -2.80
N PRO A 110 -18.35 5.57 -3.92
CA PRO A 110 -18.24 4.63 -5.02
C PRO A 110 -17.48 3.40 -4.53
N ALA A 111 -17.97 2.20 -4.87
CA ALA A 111 -17.21 0.97 -4.64
C ALA A 111 -15.91 1.05 -5.45
N LEU A 112 -14.84 1.39 -4.78
CA LEU A 112 -13.58 1.84 -5.39
C LEU A 112 -12.89 0.77 -6.24
N LEU A 113 -13.20 -0.51 -6.04
CA LEU A 113 -12.44 -1.59 -6.65
C LEU A 113 -13.21 -2.42 -7.68
N TRP A 114 -14.48 -2.75 -7.42
CA TRP A 114 -15.23 -3.71 -8.24
C TRP A 114 -16.11 -3.04 -9.30
N GLN A 115 -16.54 -1.80 -9.10
CA GLN A 115 -17.45 -1.09 -10.02
C GLN A 115 -16.76 -0.44 -11.22
N ARG A 116 -15.40 -0.49 -11.30
CA ARG A 116 -14.65 0.09 -12.42
C ARG A 116 -14.69 -0.76 -13.70
N GLY A 117 -15.42 -1.88 -13.69
CA GLY A 117 -15.59 -2.70 -14.87
C GLY A 117 -14.27 -3.19 -15.51
N PRO A 118 -14.13 -3.11 -16.83
CA PRO A 118 -12.96 -3.67 -17.55
C PRO A 118 -11.62 -2.99 -17.21
N ILE A 119 -11.65 -1.75 -16.72
CA ILE A 119 -10.43 -1.03 -16.32
C ILE A 119 -9.73 -1.76 -15.16
N SER A 120 -10.50 -2.34 -14.25
CA SER A 120 -9.94 -3.13 -13.14
C SER A 120 -9.12 -4.33 -13.61
N LEU A 121 -9.57 -4.99 -14.67
CA LEU A 121 -8.84 -6.12 -15.26
C LEU A 121 -7.53 -5.67 -15.92
N VAL A 122 -7.55 -4.54 -16.61
CA VAL A 122 -6.36 -3.97 -17.24
C VAL A 122 -5.32 -3.59 -16.18
N LEU A 123 -5.74 -2.89 -15.12
CA LEU A 123 -4.84 -2.50 -14.04
C LEU A 123 -4.28 -3.72 -13.31
N GLU A 124 -5.08 -4.77 -13.10
CA GLU A 124 -4.61 -6.01 -12.49
C GLU A 124 -3.58 -6.72 -13.37
N ALA A 125 -3.81 -6.77 -14.69
CA ALA A 125 -2.83 -7.33 -15.63
C ALA A 125 -1.51 -6.54 -15.61
N VAL A 126 -1.58 -5.21 -15.59
CA VAL A 126 -0.40 -4.34 -15.45
C VAL A 126 0.28 -4.57 -14.09
N GLY A 127 -0.49 -4.74 -13.02
CA GLY A 127 0.01 -5.07 -11.69
C GLY A 127 0.76 -6.40 -11.66
N ILE A 128 0.21 -7.43 -12.30
CA ILE A 128 0.88 -8.75 -12.43
C ILE A 128 2.21 -8.61 -13.18
N LEU A 129 2.25 -7.86 -14.29
CA LEU A 129 3.47 -7.59 -15.03
C LEU A 129 4.49 -6.82 -14.17
N GLY A 130 4.02 -5.84 -13.38
CA GLY A 130 4.84 -5.10 -12.43
C GLY A 130 5.44 -6.01 -11.35
N CYS A 131 4.62 -6.85 -10.73
CA CYS A 131 5.09 -7.84 -9.75
C CYS A 131 6.09 -8.83 -10.36
N ARG A 132 5.84 -9.31 -11.60
CA ARG A 132 6.80 -10.16 -12.33
C ARG A 132 8.14 -9.45 -12.52
N ARG A 133 8.12 -8.16 -12.90
CA ARG A 133 9.33 -7.35 -13.06
C ARG A 133 10.09 -7.17 -11.73
N ILE A 134 9.37 -6.93 -10.62
CA ILE A 134 9.96 -6.86 -9.28
C ILE A 134 10.66 -8.17 -8.93
N ILE A 135 9.98 -9.32 -9.09
CA ILE A 135 10.52 -10.65 -8.82
C ILE A 135 11.78 -10.94 -9.66
N GLN A 136 11.79 -10.49 -10.92
CA GLN A 136 12.94 -10.67 -11.80
C GLN A 136 14.13 -9.78 -11.39
N ARG A 137 13.89 -8.51 -11.09
CA ARG A 137 14.94 -7.55 -10.68
C ARG A 137 15.56 -7.91 -9.34
N SER A 138 14.74 -8.26 -8.37
CA SER A 138 15.19 -8.63 -7.01
C SER A 138 15.65 -10.08 -6.89
N ARG A 139 15.67 -10.84 -8.02
CA ARG A 139 16.08 -12.26 -8.03
C ARG A 139 15.40 -13.12 -6.95
N LEU A 140 14.14 -12.81 -6.59
CA LEU A 140 13.38 -13.54 -5.58
C LEU A 140 13.11 -15.02 -5.94
N ARG A 141 13.44 -15.44 -7.15
CA ARG A 141 13.41 -16.86 -7.56
C ARG A 141 14.53 -17.67 -6.89
N GLU A 142 15.63 -17.03 -6.51
CA GLU A 142 16.72 -17.68 -5.80
C GLU A 142 16.30 -17.91 -4.33
N PRO A 143 16.48 -19.11 -3.78
CA PRO A 143 15.99 -19.45 -2.44
C PRO A 143 16.63 -18.60 -1.35
N ASP A 144 17.88 -18.17 -1.52
CA ASP A 144 18.60 -17.36 -0.56
C ASP A 144 18.06 -15.92 -0.51
N ASN A 145 17.84 -15.28 -1.65
CA ASN A 145 17.24 -13.94 -1.73
C ASN A 145 15.79 -13.93 -1.19
N ARG A 146 15.05 -15.01 -1.42
CA ARG A 146 13.70 -15.15 -0.87
C ARG A 146 13.73 -15.31 0.66
N ARG A 147 14.66 -16.07 1.21
CA ARG A 147 14.84 -16.20 2.67
C ARG A 147 15.26 -14.88 3.28
N GLU A 148 16.16 -14.15 2.64
CA GLU A 148 16.59 -12.82 3.07
C GLU A 148 15.41 -11.85 3.07
N PHE A 149 14.61 -11.78 1.99
CA PHE A 149 13.41 -10.96 1.95
C PHE A 149 12.41 -11.33 3.06
N LEU A 150 12.16 -12.62 3.28
CA LEU A 150 11.25 -13.06 4.33
C LEU A 150 11.75 -12.78 5.75
N SER A 151 13.06 -12.72 5.96
CA SER A 151 13.66 -12.44 7.28
C SER A 151 13.85 -10.94 7.53
N THR A 152 14.30 -10.18 6.53
CA THR A 152 14.70 -8.77 6.68
C THR A 152 13.74 -7.78 6.04
N GLY A 153 12.88 -8.21 5.11
CA GLY A 153 11.99 -7.36 4.33
C GLY A 153 12.67 -6.54 3.24
N ARG A 154 13.97 -6.76 3.02
CA ARG A 154 14.76 -5.97 2.06
C ARG A 154 14.62 -6.53 0.65
N LEU A 155 14.53 -5.62 -0.32
CA LEU A 155 14.54 -5.94 -1.76
C LEU A 155 15.73 -5.20 -2.38
N GLU A 156 16.73 -5.93 -2.86
CA GLU A 156 17.77 -5.36 -3.72
C GLU A 156 17.28 -5.39 -5.17
N MET A 157 16.78 -4.29 -5.67
CA MET A 157 16.40 -4.13 -7.08
C MET A 157 17.62 -3.60 -7.86
N ARG A 158 18.31 -4.48 -8.57
CA ARG A 158 19.41 -4.16 -9.49
C ARG A 158 18.94 -4.09 -10.93
#